data_a00781ec48bd472139b074fc53718621
#
_entry.id   a00781ec48bd472139b074fc53718621
#
_cell.length_a   1.000
_cell.length_b   1.000
_cell.length_c   1.000
_cell.angle_alpha   90.00
_cell.angle_beta   90.00
_cell.angle_gamma   90.00
#
_symmetry.space_group_name_H-M   'P 1'
#
loop_
_entity.id
_entity.type
_entity.pdbx_description
1 polymer ?
#
loop_
_entity_poly.entity_id
_entity_poly.type
_entity_poly.pdbx_seq_one_letter_code
_entity_poly.pdbx_strand_id
1 'polypeptide(L)'
;MRSLRHLLLAALGTYCCLLQVAGQTVPADTTTHLRRGVTERTCLWGAGWANVLDTYLTPLAYKGTNFAMLHRTERLARWGQGKVSVLGRYQLHLAYLTAPTDDGKEWDAELTAAGGWLYNFHPSRRWRLACGGVLEGSGGFTYNVRGGNNPAQGRLGAALCAAALAEWSFAMLRSDALLRLEALAPVASVMFAPQYGQSYYEIFSLGHSGGCVHFTHPGNCPTASLLAQAELPLWGARLSLGYQADVRQHTLGGLKRHAWRHTLLIGYVRRLNLLRR
;
A
#
# COMPACT_ATOMS: atom_id res chain seq x y z
N MET A 1 11.89 8.57 -23.64
CA MET A 1 10.59 8.02 -23.22
C MET A 1 10.41 6.51 -23.53
N ARG A 2 10.88 5.96 -24.66
CA ARG A 2 10.79 4.50 -24.96
C ARG A 2 11.64 3.63 -24.01
N SER A 3 12.84 4.06 -23.63
CA SER A 3 13.73 3.30 -22.73
C SER A 3 13.19 3.12 -21.30
N LEU A 4 12.48 4.12 -20.77
CA LEU A 4 11.89 4.05 -19.43
C LEU A 4 10.72 3.05 -19.36
N ARG A 5 9.95 2.91 -20.45
CA ARG A 5 8.90 1.89 -20.57
C ARG A 5 9.46 0.47 -20.54
N HIS A 6 10.60 0.23 -21.20
CA HIS A 6 11.24 -1.08 -21.19
C HIS A 6 11.86 -1.42 -19.83
N LEU A 7 12.42 -0.45 -19.11
CA LEU A 7 12.93 -0.63 -17.74
C LEU A 7 11.82 -0.94 -16.74
N LEU A 8 10.68 -0.25 -16.84
CA LEU A 8 9.51 -0.53 -15.98
C LEU A 8 8.91 -1.91 -16.27
N LEU A 9 8.80 -2.30 -17.53
CA LEU A 9 8.32 -3.63 -17.93
C LEU A 9 9.30 -4.74 -17.52
N ALA A 10 10.60 -4.52 -17.64
CA ALA A 10 11.63 -5.45 -17.17
C ALA A 10 11.65 -5.59 -15.65
N ALA A 11 11.50 -4.49 -14.90
CA ALA A 11 11.40 -4.52 -13.44
C ALA A 11 10.12 -5.22 -12.95
N LEU A 12 8.98 -5.02 -13.63
CA LEU A 12 7.74 -5.76 -13.37
C LEU A 12 7.89 -7.26 -13.67
N GLY A 13 8.53 -7.60 -14.79
CA GLY A 13 8.76 -8.99 -15.19
C GLY A 13 9.66 -9.74 -14.21
N THR A 14 10.78 -9.14 -13.80
CA THR A 14 11.71 -9.73 -12.82
C THR A 14 11.11 -9.85 -11.43
N TYR A 15 10.31 -8.89 -10.98
CA TYR A 15 9.62 -8.97 -9.69
C TYR A 15 8.57 -10.09 -9.66
N CYS A 16 7.81 -10.29 -10.75
CA CYS A 16 6.90 -11.42 -10.87
C CYS A 16 7.62 -12.79 -10.87
N CYS A 17 8.80 -12.90 -11.52
CA CYS A 17 9.58 -14.14 -11.55
C CYS A 17 10.24 -14.48 -10.21
N LEU A 18 10.70 -13.50 -9.45
CA LEU A 18 11.32 -13.72 -8.13
C LEU A 18 10.32 -14.22 -7.07
N LEU A 19 9.01 -14.07 -7.29
CA LEU A 19 7.95 -14.56 -6.40
C LEU A 19 7.45 -15.98 -6.74
N GLN A 20 8.00 -16.64 -7.74
CA GLN A 20 7.67 -18.03 -8.11
C GLN A 20 8.42 -19.02 -7.19
N VAL A 21 8.05 -19.06 -5.93
CA VAL A 21 8.38 -20.24 -5.11
C VAL A 21 7.46 -21.37 -5.56
N ALA A 22 8.04 -22.46 -6.04
CA ALA A 22 7.33 -23.68 -6.41
C ALA A 22 6.57 -24.23 -5.19
N GLY A 23 5.28 -23.94 -5.11
CA GLY A 23 4.35 -24.47 -4.12
C GLY A 23 3.15 -25.08 -4.82
N GLN A 24 2.66 -26.20 -4.34
CA GLN A 24 1.43 -26.81 -4.85
C GLN A 24 0.24 -25.91 -4.53
N THR A 25 -0.62 -25.63 -5.51
CA THR A 25 -1.89 -24.94 -5.28
C THR A 25 -2.86 -25.87 -4.55
N VAL A 26 -3.46 -25.37 -3.48
CA VAL A 26 -4.47 -26.12 -2.71
C VAL A 26 -5.79 -26.07 -3.47
N PRO A 27 -6.50 -27.22 -3.63
CA PRO A 27 -7.85 -27.23 -4.22
C PRO A 27 -8.81 -26.31 -3.48
N ALA A 28 -9.77 -25.75 -4.22
CA ALA A 28 -10.68 -24.67 -3.78
C ALA A 28 -11.80 -25.13 -2.83
N ASP A 29 -11.64 -26.26 -2.13
CA ASP A 29 -12.69 -26.77 -1.26
C ASP A 29 -12.44 -26.37 0.19
N THR A 30 -13.21 -25.42 0.71
CA THR A 30 -13.65 -25.21 2.08
C THR A 30 -13.88 -23.73 2.47
N THR A 31 -14.87 -23.55 3.29
CA THR A 31 -15.48 -22.32 3.85
C THR A 31 -14.57 -21.44 4.74
N THR A 32 -13.32 -21.78 4.96
CA THR A 32 -12.31 -20.95 5.62
C THR A 32 -11.12 -20.74 4.71
N HIS A 33 -10.95 -19.51 4.22
CA HIS A 33 -9.89 -19.16 3.25
C HIS A 33 -8.48 -19.32 3.84
N LEU A 34 -8.32 -19.12 5.14
CA LEU A 34 -7.05 -19.32 5.84
C LEU A 34 -7.03 -20.67 6.53
N ARG A 35 -6.11 -21.53 6.09
CA ARG A 35 -5.83 -22.83 6.73
C ARG A 35 -4.43 -22.85 7.32
N ARG A 36 -4.22 -23.68 8.35
CA ARG A 36 -2.87 -23.88 8.89
C ARG A 36 -1.93 -24.45 7.82
N GLY A 37 -0.73 -23.87 7.71
CA GLY A 37 0.26 -24.28 6.71
C GLY A 37 0.06 -23.67 5.32
N VAL A 38 -1.04 -22.95 5.08
CA VAL A 38 -1.30 -22.26 3.82
C VAL A 38 -0.97 -20.78 3.96
N THR A 39 -0.25 -20.22 2.99
CA THR A 39 -0.03 -18.80 2.82
C THR A 39 -0.84 -18.32 1.63
N GLU A 40 -1.75 -17.41 1.85
CA GLU A 40 -2.45 -16.68 0.79
C GLU A 40 -1.56 -15.52 0.32
N ARG A 41 -1.39 -15.41 -0.99
CA ARG A 41 -0.67 -14.31 -1.64
C ARG A 41 -1.57 -13.67 -2.68
N THR A 42 -1.71 -12.37 -2.57
CA THR A 42 -2.45 -11.54 -3.52
C THR A 42 -1.47 -10.59 -4.19
N CYS A 43 -1.48 -10.56 -5.51
CA CYS A 43 -0.71 -9.59 -6.29
C CYS A 43 -1.70 -8.80 -7.15
N LEU A 44 -1.75 -7.50 -6.93
CA LEU A 44 -2.60 -6.56 -7.64
C LEU A 44 -1.76 -5.44 -8.24
N TRP A 45 -2.12 -5.00 -9.41
CA TRP A 45 -1.59 -3.79 -10.04
C TRP A 45 -2.69 -3.10 -10.83
N GLY A 46 -2.54 -1.81 -10.99
CA GLY A 46 -3.55 -1.05 -11.70
C GLY A 46 -3.22 0.42 -11.81
N ALA A 47 -4.17 1.16 -12.32
CA ALA A 47 -4.05 2.57 -12.54
C ALA A 47 -5.28 3.32 -12.02
N GLY A 48 -5.10 4.60 -11.82
CA GLY A 48 -6.16 5.45 -11.32
C GLY A 48 -5.75 6.90 -11.31
N TRP A 49 -6.30 7.62 -10.39
CA TRP A 49 -6.15 9.05 -10.26
C TRP A 49 -5.42 9.43 -8.97
N ALA A 50 -4.63 10.51 -9.02
CA ALA A 50 -4.00 11.11 -7.87
C ALA A 50 -4.16 12.63 -7.85
N ASN A 51 -4.22 13.18 -6.63
CA ASN A 51 -4.14 14.59 -6.33
C ASN A 51 -3.11 14.79 -5.23
N VAL A 52 -2.07 15.54 -5.52
CA VAL A 52 -0.95 15.78 -4.60
C VAL A 52 -0.74 17.27 -4.43
N LEU A 53 -0.65 17.71 -3.20
CA LEU A 53 -0.16 19.02 -2.79
C LEU A 53 1.06 18.81 -1.92
N ASP A 54 2.13 19.51 -2.19
CA ASP A 54 3.32 19.56 -1.34
C ASP A 54 3.83 21.00 -1.26
N THR A 55 3.51 21.69 -0.17
CA THR A 55 3.84 23.12 -0.02
C THR A 55 5.32 23.39 0.18
N TYR A 56 6.15 22.35 0.33
CA TYR A 56 7.60 22.50 0.25
C TYR A 56 8.06 22.83 -1.17
N LEU A 57 7.40 22.25 -2.18
CA LEU A 57 7.74 22.44 -3.59
C LEU A 57 6.94 23.56 -4.23
N THR A 58 5.62 23.60 -3.98
CA THR A 58 4.69 24.52 -4.60
C THR A 58 3.39 24.64 -3.79
N PRO A 59 2.75 25.82 -3.78
CA PRO A 59 1.43 25.99 -3.14
C PRO A 59 0.28 25.41 -3.97
N LEU A 60 0.55 24.87 -5.17
CA LEU A 60 -0.47 24.36 -6.08
C LEU A 60 -0.66 22.84 -5.93
N ALA A 61 -1.90 22.39 -5.98
CA ALA A 61 -2.22 20.97 -6.02
C ALA A 61 -2.14 20.44 -7.46
N TYR A 62 -1.33 19.41 -7.67
CA TYR A 62 -1.16 18.75 -8.96
C TYR A 62 -2.07 17.52 -9.04
N LYS A 63 -2.61 17.25 -10.23
CA LYS A 63 -3.52 16.13 -10.49
C LYS A 63 -3.04 15.30 -11.67
N GLY A 64 -3.32 14.02 -11.66
CA GLY A 64 -2.95 13.18 -12.79
C GLY A 64 -3.14 11.70 -12.55
N THR A 65 -2.42 10.88 -13.32
CA THR A 65 -2.53 9.43 -13.29
C THR A 65 -1.63 8.85 -12.23
N ASN A 66 -2.16 7.89 -11.48
CA ASN A 66 -1.45 7.05 -10.52
C ASN A 66 -1.40 5.62 -11.02
N PHE A 67 -0.23 5.00 -10.98
CA PHE A 67 -0.04 3.56 -11.08
C PHE A 67 0.20 3.02 -9.68
N ALA A 68 -0.43 1.89 -9.35
CA ALA A 68 -0.22 1.21 -8.08
C ALA A 68 0.08 -0.28 -8.27
N MET A 69 0.91 -0.80 -7.37
CA MET A 69 1.17 -2.22 -7.22
C MET A 69 1.04 -2.57 -5.75
N LEU A 70 0.28 -3.64 -5.47
CA LEU A 70 0.04 -4.13 -4.12
C LEU A 70 0.33 -5.61 -4.05
N HIS A 71 1.20 -6.00 -3.14
CA HIS A 71 1.46 -7.38 -2.77
C HIS A 71 1.02 -7.60 -1.32
N ARG A 72 0.12 -8.55 -1.12
CA ARG A 72 -0.43 -8.89 0.19
C ARG A 72 -0.18 -10.36 0.47
N THR A 73 0.23 -10.67 1.67
CA THR A 73 0.38 -12.04 2.17
C THR A 73 -0.37 -12.20 3.48
N GLU A 74 -1.06 -13.30 3.64
CA GLU A 74 -1.69 -13.64 4.91
C GLU A 74 -1.58 -15.13 5.20
N ARG A 75 -1.32 -15.50 6.44
CA ARG A 75 -1.27 -16.88 6.91
C ARG A 75 -1.69 -16.94 8.37
N LEU A 76 -2.24 -18.08 8.80
CA LEU A 76 -2.46 -18.31 10.23
C LEU A 76 -1.12 -18.38 10.98
N ALA A 77 -1.05 -17.74 12.13
CA ALA A 77 0.07 -17.84 13.03
C ALA A 77 0.20 -19.29 13.57
N ARG A 78 1.41 -19.68 13.94
CA ARG A 78 1.65 -20.99 14.57
C ARG A 78 1.05 -21.08 15.98
N TRP A 79 0.89 -19.95 16.63
CA TRP A 79 0.27 -19.75 17.94
C TRP A 79 -1.15 -19.17 17.79
N GLY A 80 -1.89 -19.02 18.90
CA GLY A 80 -3.23 -18.40 18.88
C GLY A 80 -4.33 -19.35 18.42
N GLN A 81 -4.09 -20.67 18.38
CA GLN A 81 -5.10 -21.70 18.10
C GLN A 81 -5.93 -21.50 16.84
N GLY A 82 -5.34 -20.85 15.81
CA GLY A 82 -6.01 -20.53 14.55
C GLY A 82 -6.83 -19.23 14.56
N LYS A 83 -6.85 -18.50 15.68
CA LYS A 83 -7.53 -17.21 15.79
C LYS A 83 -6.66 -16.02 15.41
N VAL A 84 -5.36 -16.21 15.22
CA VAL A 84 -4.42 -15.15 14.86
C VAL A 84 -3.86 -15.42 13.49
N SER A 85 -3.86 -14.38 12.63
CA SER A 85 -3.17 -14.39 11.35
C SER A 85 -2.02 -13.37 11.33
N VAL A 86 -1.03 -13.65 10.49
CA VAL A 86 0.09 -12.75 10.18
C VAL A 86 -0.19 -12.12 8.84
N LEU A 87 -0.27 -10.80 8.81
CA LEU A 87 -0.43 -9.98 7.61
C LEU A 87 0.93 -9.42 7.20
N GLY A 88 1.25 -9.47 5.91
CA GLY A 88 2.31 -8.71 5.26
C GLY A 88 1.77 -7.98 4.05
N ARG A 89 2.16 -6.72 3.85
CA ARG A 89 1.69 -5.89 2.74
C ARG A 89 2.82 -5.02 2.23
N TYR A 90 3.02 -5.01 0.92
CA TYR A 90 3.92 -4.12 0.21
C TYR A 90 3.12 -3.36 -0.83
N GLN A 91 3.36 -2.08 -0.96
CA GLN A 91 2.60 -1.23 -1.86
C GLN A 91 3.52 -0.18 -2.47
N LEU A 92 3.41 0.00 -3.77
CA LEU A 92 4.09 1.03 -4.54
C LEU A 92 3.05 1.89 -5.24
N HIS A 93 3.19 3.21 -5.13
CA HIS A 93 2.50 4.21 -5.94
C HIS A 93 3.50 4.99 -6.78
N LEU A 94 3.16 5.23 -8.03
CA LEU A 94 3.89 6.09 -8.95
C LEU A 94 2.88 7.00 -9.65
N ALA A 95 2.95 8.29 -9.42
CA ALA A 95 2.05 9.24 -10.03
C ALA A 95 2.78 10.23 -10.95
N TYR A 96 2.17 10.52 -12.08
CA TYR A 96 2.57 11.59 -12.99
C TYR A 96 1.47 12.64 -13.02
N LEU A 97 1.81 13.84 -12.60
CA LEU A 97 0.87 14.88 -12.23
C LEU A 97 1.13 16.14 -13.05
N THR A 98 0.07 16.92 -13.28
CA THR A 98 0.09 18.17 -14.02
C THR A 98 -0.48 19.29 -13.15
N ALA A 99 0.12 20.47 -13.24
CA ALA A 99 -0.37 21.68 -12.59
C ALA A 99 -1.76 22.07 -13.13
N PRO A 100 -2.56 22.83 -12.36
CA PRO A 100 -3.84 23.38 -12.85
C PRO A 100 -3.69 24.28 -14.09
N THR A 101 -2.54 24.91 -14.26
CA THR A 101 -2.17 25.77 -15.40
C THR A 101 -1.61 25.00 -16.61
N ASP A 102 -1.53 23.66 -16.50
CA ASP A 102 -1.00 22.69 -17.48
C ASP A 102 0.48 22.88 -17.89
N ASP A 103 1.17 23.79 -17.24
CA ASP A 103 2.54 24.19 -17.57
C ASP A 103 3.59 23.59 -16.62
N GLY A 104 3.19 22.93 -15.54
CA GLY A 104 4.04 22.26 -14.56
C GLY A 104 3.78 20.75 -14.49
N LYS A 105 4.85 19.97 -14.28
CA LYS A 105 4.76 18.52 -14.13
C LYS A 105 5.41 18.10 -12.83
N GLU A 106 4.82 17.09 -12.16
CA GLU A 106 5.37 16.46 -10.96
C GLU A 106 5.35 14.94 -11.07
N TRP A 107 6.36 14.33 -10.46
CA TRP A 107 6.40 12.91 -10.16
C TRP A 107 6.26 12.70 -8.66
N ASP A 108 5.33 11.88 -8.25
CA ASP A 108 5.20 11.45 -6.85
C ASP A 108 5.36 9.94 -6.78
N ALA A 109 6.26 9.46 -5.93
CA ALA A 109 6.50 8.05 -5.70
C ALA A 109 6.44 7.74 -4.22
N GLU A 110 5.83 6.60 -3.87
CA GLU A 110 5.74 6.15 -2.48
C GLU A 110 5.74 4.64 -2.41
N LEU A 111 6.62 4.10 -1.58
CA LEU A 111 6.72 2.69 -1.22
C LEU A 111 6.34 2.53 0.25
N THR A 112 5.48 1.55 0.55
CA THR A 112 5.19 1.15 1.92
C THR A 112 5.38 -0.35 2.10
N ALA A 113 5.81 -0.72 3.30
CA ALA A 113 5.93 -2.10 3.73
C ALA A 113 5.32 -2.23 5.13
N ALA A 114 4.33 -3.09 5.28
CA ALA A 114 3.65 -3.30 6.54
C ALA A 114 3.62 -4.78 6.94
N GLY A 115 3.69 -5.05 8.24
CA GLY A 115 3.62 -6.40 8.77
C GLY A 115 3.13 -6.43 10.21
N GLY A 116 2.30 -7.42 10.55
CA GLY A 116 1.75 -7.53 11.90
C GLY A 116 0.78 -8.67 12.06
N TRP A 117 -0.07 -8.55 13.07
CA TRP A 117 -0.98 -9.62 13.48
C TRP A 117 -2.42 -9.13 13.53
N LEU A 118 -3.33 -10.01 13.07
CA LEU A 118 -4.77 -9.79 13.14
C LEU A 118 -5.41 -10.90 13.96
N TYR A 119 -6.34 -10.53 14.83
CA TYR A 119 -7.20 -11.47 15.55
C TYR A 119 -8.47 -11.70 14.73
N ASN A 120 -8.78 -12.95 14.43
CA ASN A 120 -9.85 -13.37 13.55
C ASN A 120 -11.10 -13.77 14.32
N PHE A 121 -12.25 -13.24 13.93
CA PHE A 121 -13.58 -13.57 14.39
C PHE A 121 -14.38 -14.18 13.25
N HIS A 122 -15.12 -15.24 13.52
CA HIS A 122 -15.98 -15.90 12.55
C HIS A 122 -17.43 -15.87 13.04
N PRO A 123 -18.17 -14.75 12.81
CA PRO A 123 -19.58 -14.65 13.24
C PRO A 123 -20.47 -15.70 12.57
N SER A 124 -20.10 -16.12 11.35
CA SER A 124 -20.74 -17.20 10.63
C SER A 124 -19.74 -17.91 9.70
N ARG A 125 -20.19 -19.01 9.06
CA ARG A 125 -19.36 -19.72 8.07
C ARG A 125 -19.00 -18.87 6.84
N ARG A 126 -19.76 -17.81 6.55
CA ARG A 126 -19.56 -16.93 5.38
C ARG A 126 -18.79 -15.66 5.73
N TRP A 127 -18.72 -15.29 7.01
CA TRP A 127 -18.12 -14.04 7.45
C TRP A 127 -16.85 -14.30 8.26
N ARG A 128 -15.80 -13.60 7.90
CA ARG A 128 -14.60 -13.42 8.72
C ARG A 128 -14.39 -11.92 8.96
N LEU A 129 -14.30 -11.55 10.22
CA LEU A 129 -13.87 -10.23 10.65
C LEU A 129 -12.51 -10.37 11.30
N ALA A 130 -11.62 -9.42 11.09
CA ALA A 130 -10.34 -9.41 11.78
C ALA A 130 -9.94 -7.99 12.13
N CYS A 131 -9.27 -7.82 13.26
CA CYS A 131 -8.68 -6.56 13.67
C CYS A 131 -7.35 -6.80 14.37
N GLY A 132 -6.47 -5.81 14.32
CA GLY A 132 -5.15 -5.94 14.93
C GLY A 132 -4.26 -4.74 14.71
N GLY A 133 -2.95 -4.97 14.89
CA GLY A 133 -1.91 -3.98 14.72
C GLY A 133 -0.85 -4.42 13.73
N VAL A 134 -0.38 -3.49 12.93
CA VAL A 134 0.73 -3.68 12.01
C VAL A 134 1.74 -2.54 12.16
N LEU A 135 3.01 -2.85 11.97
CA LEU A 135 4.06 -1.85 11.79
C LEU A 135 4.18 -1.57 10.30
N GLU A 136 4.19 -0.30 9.92
CA GLU A 136 4.39 0.16 8.54
C GLU A 136 5.65 1.01 8.47
N GLY A 137 6.52 0.70 7.53
CA GLY A 137 7.59 1.58 7.06
C GLY A 137 7.17 2.22 5.73
N SER A 138 7.43 3.50 5.55
CA SER A 138 7.13 4.23 4.33
C SER A 138 8.32 5.04 3.86
N GLY A 139 8.50 5.13 2.55
CA GLY A 139 9.49 5.99 1.91
C GLY A 139 8.94 6.53 0.61
N GLY A 140 9.18 7.79 0.32
CA GLY A 140 8.68 8.40 -0.90
C GLY A 140 9.38 9.70 -1.25
N PHE A 141 9.13 10.17 -2.45
CA PHE A 141 9.59 11.49 -2.90
C PHE A 141 8.59 12.13 -3.85
N THR A 142 8.58 13.44 -3.87
CA THR A 142 7.92 14.24 -4.91
C THR A 142 8.98 15.05 -5.64
N TYR A 143 8.93 15.07 -6.97
CA TYR A 143 9.86 15.82 -7.82
C TYR A 143 9.07 16.77 -8.73
N ASN A 144 9.30 18.07 -8.58
CA ASN A 144 8.72 19.11 -9.44
C ASN A 144 9.70 19.48 -10.55
N VAL A 145 9.30 19.30 -11.80
CA VAL A 145 10.15 19.55 -12.98
C VAL A 145 10.54 21.04 -13.13
N ARG A 146 9.75 21.95 -12.55
CA ARG A 146 10.00 23.41 -12.57
C ARG A 146 10.77 23.94 -11.37
N GLY A 147 10.97 23.10 -10.33
CA GLY A 147 11.68 23.50 -9.12
C GLY A 147 13.15 23.79 -9.42
N GLY A 148 13.55 25.07 -9.37
CA GLY A 148 14.92 25.47 -9.68
C GLY A 148 15.92 25.15 -8.55
N ASN A 149 15.58 25.48 -7.31
CA ASN A 149 16.52 25.40 -6.18
C ASN A 149 16.36 24.15 -5.32
N ASN A 150 15.12 23.72 -5.08
CA ASN A 150 14.79 22.48 -4.36
C ASN A 150 13.70 21.72 -5.12
N PRO A 151 14.06 20.99 -6.20
CA PRO A 151 13.08 20.35 -7.07
C PRO A 151 12.43 19.09 -6.46
N ALA A 152 12.97 18.57 -5.38
CA ALA A 152 12.57 17.30 -4.79
C ALA A 152 12.32 17.40 -3.29
N GLN A 153 11.31 16.68 -2.82
CA GLN A 153 11.09 16.41 -1.40
C GLN A 153 11.07 14.91 -1.13
N GLY A 154 11.94 14.46 -0.22
CA GLY A 154 11.99 13.09 0.27
C GLY A 154 11.24 12.93 1.59
N ARG A 155 10.68 11.77 1.82
CA ARG A 155 9.94 11.41 3.03
C ARG A 155 10.30 10.01 3.48
N LEU A 156 10.45 9.83 4.79
CA LEU A 156 10.63 8.53 5.43
C LEU A 156 9.75 8.49 6.67
N GLY A 157 9.14 7.37 6.94
CA GLY A 157 8.30 7.21 8.11
C GLY A 157 8.23 5.78 8.61
N ALA A 158 7.95 5.65 9.91
CA ALA A 158 7.62 4.40 10.57
C ALA A 158 6.39 4.60 11.44
N ALA A 159 5.38 3.74 11.28
CA ALA A 159 4.09 3.90 11.91
C ALA A 159 3.61 2.60 12.58
N LEU A 160 2.94 2.75 13.72
CA LEU A 160 2.05 1.74 14.27
C LEU A 160 0.65 1.99 13.71
N CYS A 161 0.11 1.05 12.96
CA CYS A 161 -1.20 1.16 12.32
C CYS A 161 -2.21 0.22 12.98
N ALA A 162 -3.44 0.71 13.17
CA ALA A 162 -4.60 -0.14 13.38
C ALA A 162 -5.00 -0.74 12.03
N ALA A 163 -5.31 -2.04 12.02
CA ALA A 163 -5.76 -2.78 10.86
C ALA A 163 -7.13 -3.41 11.15
N ALA A 164 -8.05 -3.31 10.21
CA ALA A 164 -9.35 -3.95 10.24
C ALA A 164 -9.65 -4.62 8.89
N LEU A 165 -10.33 -5.77 8.95
CA LEU A 165 -10.64 -6.56 7.78
C LEU A 165 -12.03 -7.20 7.94
N ALA A 166 -12.81 -7.17 6.86
CA ALA A 166 -14.06 -7.90 6.73
C ALA A 166 -14.03 -8.70 5.43
N GLU A 167 -14.36 -9.99 5.52
CA GLU A 167 -14.48 -10.89 4.37
C GLU A 167 -15.85 -11.55 4.37
N TRP A 168 -16.44 -11.61 3.19
CA TRP A 168 -17.67 -12.31 2.95
C TRP A 168 -17.52 -13.29 1.78
N SER A 169 -17.74 -14.56 2.07
CA SER A 169 -17.70 -15.65 1.09
C SER A 169 -19.10 -15.98 0.60
N PHE A 170 -19.27 -16.14 -0.69
CA PHE A 170 -20.53 -16.52 -1.30
C PHE A 170 -20.32 -17.50 -2.45
N ALA A 171 -21.29 -18.37 -2.67
CA ALA A 171 -21.24 -19.31 -3.77
C ALA A 171 -21.41 -18.58 -5.10
N MET A 172 -20.52 -18.84 -6.03
CA MET A 172 -20.57 -18.32 -7.39
C MET A 172 -20.21 -19.43 -8.38
N LEU A 173 -21.14 -19.77 -9.29
CA LEU A 173 -21.00 -20.90 -10.22
C LEU A 173 -20.77 -22.23 -9.46
N ARG A 174 -19.60 -22.84 -9.61
CA ARG A 174 -19.21 -24.11 -8.94
C ARG A 174 -18.14 -23.92 -7.87
N SER A 175 -17.88 -22.68 -7.44
CA SER A 175 -16.83 -22.34 -6.49
C SER A 175 -17.24 -21.15 -5.61
N ASP A 176 -16.49 -20.89 -4.56
CA ASP A 176 -16.72 -19.74 -3.69
C ASP A 176 -15.98 -18.51 -4.21
N ALA A 177 -16.69 -17.40 -4.31
CA ALA A 177 -16.16 -16.06 -4.46
C ALA A 177 -16.00 -15.39 -3.09
N LEU A 178 -15.16 -14.38 -3.03
CA LEU A 178 -14.86 -13.63 -1.79
C LEU A 178 -14.92 -12.14 -2.06
N LEU A 179 -15.60 -11.41 -1.20
CA LEU A 179 -15.45 -9.96 -1.07
C LEU A 179 -14.64 -9.66 0.20
N ARG A 180 -13.66 -8.78 0.07
CA ARG A 180 -12.79 -8.32 1.16
C ARG A 180 -12.79 -6.81 1.23
N LEU A 181 -12.95 -6.28 2.43
CA LEU A 181 -12.67 -4.90 2.78
C LEU A 181 -11.55 -4.89 3.79
N GLU A 182 -10.50 -4.12 3.53
CA GLU A 182 -9.35 -3.96 4.41
C GLU A 182 -9.10 -2.47 4.63
N ALA A 183 -8.86 -2.09 5.87
CA ALA A 183 -8.54 -0.72 6.28
C ALA A 183 -7.26 -0.75 7.12
N LEU A 184 -6.33 0.16 6.83
CA LEU A 184 -5.16 0.45 7.65
C LEU A 184 -5.11 1.94 7.94
N ALA A 185 -4.89 2.30 9.20
CA ALA A 185 -4.76 3.69 9.62
C ALA A 185 -3.65 3.81 10.69
N PRO A 186 -2.63 4.65 10.49
CA PRO A 186 -1.64 4.97 11.50
C PRO A 186 -2.28 5.59 12.75
N VAL A 187 -1.94 5.06 13.92
CA VAL A 187 -2.36 5.61 15.22
C VAL A 187 -1.25 6.40 15.89
N ALA A 188 -0.01 6.03 15.63
CA ALA A 188 1.19 6.74 16.08
C ALA A 188 2.30 6.49 15.06
N SER A 189 3.06 7.53 14.71
CA SER A 189 4.19 7.36 13.80
C SER A 189 5.28 8.40 14.03
N VAL A 190 6.45 8.12 13.47
CA VAL A 190 7.58 9.05 13.39
C VAL A 190 7.88 9.26 11.91
N MET A 191 7.99 10.50 11.49
CA MET A 191 8.23 10.86 10.11
C MET A 191 9.35 11.89 9.99
N PHE A 192 10.23 11.67 9.02
CA PHE A 192 11.19 12.66 8.55
C PHE A 192 10.51 13.55 7.52
N ALA A 193 10.51 14.86 7.75
CA ALA A 193 10.10 15.90 6.82
C ALA A 193 10.87 17.19 7.15
N PRO A 194 11.44 17.89 6.14
CA PRO A 194 12.03 19.20 6.35
C PRO A 194 11.04 20.20 6.90
N GLN A 195 11.52 21.23 7.58
CA GLN A 195 10.70 22.37 7.97
C GLN A 195 10.60 23.39 6.83
N TYR A 196 9.66 24.32 6.98
CA TYR A 196 9.55 25.46 6.06
C TYR A 196 10.87 26.25 6.02
N GLY A 197 11.36 26.53 4.81
CA GLY A 197 12.61 27.25 4.56
C GLY A 197 13.91 26.44 4.75
N GLN A 198 13.83 25.16 5.15
CA GLN A 198 14.99 24.30 5.36
C GLN A 198 15.30 23.51 4.09
N SER A 199 16.53 23.65 3.58
CA SER A 199 16.99 22.90 2.41
C SER A 199 17.67 21.59 2.78
N TYR A 200 17.71 20.63 1.86
CA TYR A 200 18.45 19.37 2.05
C TYR A 200 19.95 19.59 2.21
N TYR A 201 20.52 20.65 1.59
CA TYR A 201 21.91 21.04 1.79
C TYR A 201 22.19 21.44 3.25
N GLU A 202 21.30 22.24 3.84
CA GLU A 202 21.43 22.64 5.25
C GLU A 202 21.33 21.44 6.18
N ILE A 203 20.40 20.51 5.91
CA ILE A 203 20.19 19.31 6.73
C ILE A 203 21.39 18.38 6.67
N PHE A 204 21.87 18.03 5.46
CA PHE A 204 22.85 16.95 5.29
C PHE A 204 24.30 17.44 5.18
N SER A 205 24.55 18.65 4.69
CA SER A 205 25.91 19.20 4.52
C SER A 205 26.31 20.12 5.65
N LEU A 206 25.37 20.91 6.19
CA LEU A 206 25.66 21.82 7.29
C LEU A 206 25.30 21.27 8.67
N GLY A 207 24.64 20.12 8.72
CA GLY A 207 24.22 19.47 9.97
C GLY A 207 23.04 20.13 10.67
N HIS A 208 22.32 21.05 10.01
CA HIS A 208 21.15 21.73 10.55
C HIS A 208 19.89 20.84 10.47
N SER A 209 19.93 19.67 11.12
CA SER A 209 18.85 18.68 11.09
C SER A 209 17.79 18.89 12.17
N GLY A 210 17.87 19.96 12.97
CA GLY A 210 16.90 20.26 14.02
C GLY A 210 15.49 20.36 13.49
N GLY A 211 14.53 19.63 14.12
CA GLY A 211 13.12 19.68 13.76
C GLY A 211 12.70 18.95 12.49
N CYS A 212 13.59 18.12 11.87
CA CYS A 212 13.24 17.32 10.70
C CYS A 212 12.50 16.01 11.05
N VAL A 213 12.47 15.61 12.32
CA VAL A 213 11.80 14.41 12.78
C VAL A 213 10.57 14.79 13.60
N HIS A 214 9.42 14.32 13.17
CA HIS A 214 8.14 14.66 13.76
C HIS A 214 7.44 13.43 14.30
N PHE A 215 6.92 13.52 15.52
CA PHE A 215 5.92 12.57 16.00
C PHE A 215 4.56 12.91 15.38
N THR A 216 3.90 11.89 14.81
CA THR A 216 2.63 12.08 14.12
C THR A 216 1.55 11.14 14.66
N HIS A 217 0.31 11.60 14.59
CA HIS A 217 -0.90 10.92 15.03
C HIS A 217 -2.08 11.37 14.15
N PRO A 218 -3.27 10.76 14.22
CA PRO A 218 -4.38 11.10 13.35
C PRO A 218 -4.79 12.57 13.34
N GLY A 219 -4.48 13.33 14.39
CA GLY A 219 -4.81 14.76 14.49
C GLY A 219 -3.92 15.66 13.63
N ASN A 220 -2.63 15.34 13.42
CA ASN A 220 -1.69 16.12 12.61
C ASN A 220 -1.30 15.42 11.31
N CYS A 221 -1.60 14.11 11.18
CA CYS A 221 -1.29 13.30 10.02
C CYS A 221 -2.46 12.32 9.73
N PRO A 222 -3.65 12.82 9.34
CA PRO A 222 -4.77 11.95 9.01
C PRO A 222 -4.45 11.13 7.75
N THR A 223 -4.21 9.85 7.96
CA THR A 223 -3.80 8.90 6.92
C THR A 223 -4.65 7.65 7.01
N ALA A 224 -5.11 7.15 5.87
CA ALA A 224 -5.84 5.89 5.79
C ALA A 224 -5.62 5.23 4.41
N SER A 225 -5.51 3.91 4.41
CA SER A 225 -5.52 3.08 3.21
C SER A 225 -6.68 2.11 3.28
N LEU A 226 -7.58 2.18 2.31
CA LEU A 226 -8.76 1.33 2.18
C LEU A 226 -8.62 0.49 0.91
N LEU A 227 -8.87 -0.81 1.01
CA LEU A 227 -8.90 -1.74 -0.12
C LEU A 227 -10.23 -2.50 -0.11
N ALA A 228 -11.01 -2.35 -1.18
CA ALA A 228 -12.13 -3.22 -1.50
C ALA A 228 -11.67 -4.19 -2.59
N GLN A 229 -11.87 -5.50 -2.39
CA GLN A 229 -11.37 -6.55 -3.28
C GLN A 229 -12.43 -7.61 -3.50
N ALA A 230 -12.62 -8.02 -4.75
CA ALA A 230 -13.42 -9.18 -5.15
C ALA A 230 -12.50 -10.27 -5.71
N GLU A 231 -12.59 -11.48 -5.16
CA GLU A 231 -11.90 -12.67 -5.66
C GLU A 231 -12.91 -13.57 -6.36
N LEU A 232 -12.67 -13.82 -7.63
CA LEU A 232 -13.57 -14.59 -8.49
C LEU A 232 -12.84 -15.85 -8.95
N PRO A 233 -13.47 -17.03 -8.84
CA PRO A 233 -12.96 -18.26 -9.44
C PRO A 233 -13.13 -18.19 -10.96
N LEU A 234 -12.03 -18.28 -11.71
CA LEU A 234 -12.04 -18.20 -13.16
C LEU A 234 -11.02 -19.17 -13.75
N TRP A 235 -11.50 -20.17 -14.54
CA TRP A 235 -10.66 -21.14 -15.28
C TRP A 235 -9.57 -21.82 -14.44
N GLY A 236 -9.89 -22.25 -13.23
CA GLY A 236 -8.94 -22.90 -12.33
C GLY A 236 -7.97 -21.95 -11.60
N ALA A 237 -8.06 -20.64 -11.85
CA ALA A 237 -7.35 -19.58 -11.15
C ALA A 237 -8.30 -18.74 -10.29
N ARG A 238 -7.78 -17.88 -9.46
CA ARG A 238 -8.54 -16.87 -8.72
C ARG A 238 -8.15 -15.48 -9.21
N LEU A 239 -9.00 -14.91 -10.04
CA LEU A 239 -8.88 -13.51 -10.47
C LEU A 239 -9.23 -12.61 -9.28
N SER A 240 -8.55 -11.52 -9.16
CA SER A 240 -8.84 -10.49 -8.16
C SER A 240 -9.03 -9.14 -8.83
N LEU A 241 -10.16 -8.51 -8.50
CA LEU A 241 -10.45 -7.12 -8.87
C LEU A 241 -10.48 -6.30 -7.59
N GLY A 242 -9.88 -5.11 -7.61
CA GLY A 242 -9.80 -4.27 -6.44
C GLY A 242 -10.03 -2.79 -6.74
N TYR A 243 -10.46 -2.08 -5.72
CA TYR A 243 -10.43 -0.62 -5.66
C TYR A 243 -9.70 -0.20 -4.40
N GLN A 244 -8.74 0.68 -4.56
CA GLN A 244 -7.98 1.24 -3.45
C GLN A 244 -8.19 2.74 -3.37
N ALA A 245 -8.47 3.21 -2.15
CA ALA A 245 -8.36 4.61 -1.76
C ALA A 245 -7.23 4.75 -0.75
N ASP A 246 -6.19 5.49 -1.11
CA ASP A 246 -5.04 5.81 -0.24
C ASP A 246 -5.00 7.32 -0.02
N VAL A 247 -5.20 7.72 1.22
CA VAL A 247 -5.25 9.12 1.65
C VAL A 247 -4.12 9.34 2.64
N ARG A 248 -3.19 10.22 2.30
CA ARG A 248 -2.07 10.61 3.17
C ARG A 248 -2.02 12.12 3.28
N GLN A 249 -2.15 12.62 4.49
CA GLN A 249 -2.14 14.05 4.76
C GLN A 249 -1.29 14.33 5.98
N HIS A 250 -0.61 15.48 5.98
CA HIS A 250 0.05 15.98 7.18
C HIS A 250 0.21 17.50 7.13
N THR A 251 0.32 18.06 8.33
CA THR A 251 0.73 19.45 8.54
C THR A 251 1.85 19.43 9.58
N LEU A 252 3.10 19.54 9.11
CA LEU A 252 4.31 19.37 9.91
C LEU A 252 5.32 20.45 9.55
N GLY A 253 6.04 21.00 10.53
CA GLY A 253 7.10 21.96 10.31
C GLY A 253 6.69 23.22 9.52
N GLY A 254 5.43 23.65 9.63
CA GLY A 254 4.87 24.75 8.84
C GLY A 254 4.49 24.39 7.40
N LEU A 255 4.65 23.14 6.99
CA LEU A 255 4.35 22.62 5.66
C LEU A 255 3.10 21.77 5.65
N LYS A 256 2.31 21.88 4.58
CA LYS A 256 1.13 21.05 4.33
C LYS A 256 1.40 20.09 3.16
N ARG A 257 1.01 18.85 3.33
CA ARG A 257 0.98 17.89 2.24
C ARG A 257 -0.30 17.10 2.27
N HIS A 258 -0.84 16.81 1.09
CA HIS A 258 -1.77 15.72 0.88
C HIS A 258 -1.42 14.94 -0.38
N ALA A 259 -1.70 13.64 -0.34
CA ALA A 259 -1.71 12.75 -1.50
C ALA A 259 -2.96 11.88 -1.41
N TRP A 260 -3.89 12.10 -2.31
CA TRP A 260 -5.13 11.33 -2.44
C TRP A 260 -5.05 10.51 -3.71
N ARG A 261 -5.12 9.21 -3.57
CA ARG A 261 -4.98 8.27 -4.67
C ARG A 261 -6.16 7.31 -4.71
N HIS A 262 -6.78 7.18 -5.86
CA HIS A 262 -7.88 6.26 -6.13
C HIS A 262 -7.47 5.38 -7.29
N THR A 263 -7.42 4.05 -7.08
CA THR A 263 -6.83 3.14 -8.06
C THR A 263 -7.73 1.92 -8.24
N LEU A 264 -8.03 1.59 -9.48
CA LEU A 264 -8.62 0.30 -9.87
C LEU A 264 -7.49 -0.70 -10.07
N LEU A 265 -7.64 -1.86 -9.46
CA LEU A 265 -6.64 -2.89 -9.40
C LEU A 265 -7.17 -4.19 -10.00
N ILE A 266 -6.30 -4.90 -10.69
CA ILE A 266 -6.54 -6.25 -11.19
C ILE A 266 -5.35 -7.13 -10.85
N GLY A 267 -5.59 -8.41 -10.61
CA GLY A 267 -4.52 -9.35 -10.33
C GLY A 267 -5.01 -10.73 -9.99
N TYR A 268 -4.26 -11.44 -9.18
CA TYR A 268 -4.56 -12.83 -8.85
C TYR A 268 -4.27 -13.14 -7.38
N VAL A 269 -4.93 -14.20 -6.90
CA VAL A 269 -4.70 -14.78 -5.58
C VAL A 269 -4.16 -16.19 -5.73
N ARG A 270 -3.10 -16.52 -4.98
CA ARG A 270 -2.54 -17.87 -4.86
C ARG A 270 -2.54 -18.31 -3.41
N ARG A 271 -2.87 -19.58 -3.19
CA ARG A 271 -2.80 -20.24 -1.89
C ARG A 271 -1.73 -21.31 -1.96
N LEU A 272 -0.64 -21.09 -1.25
CA LEU A 272 0.55 -21.92 -1.29
C LEU A 272 0.65 -22.74 -0.02
N ASN A 273 0.76 -24.06 -0.15
CA ASN A 273 1.20 -24.93 0.94
C ASN A 273 2.72 -24.86 1.05
N LEU A 274 3.22 -24.38 2.16
CA LEU A 274 4.62 -24.55 2.50
C LEU A 274 4.79 -26.02 2.97
N LEU A 275 5.25 -26.89 2.06
CA LEU A 275 5.66 -28.23 2.44
C LEU A 275 6.74 -28.10 3.51
N ARG A 276 6.49 -28.63 4.71
CA ARG A 276 7.55 -28.91 5.68
C ARG A 276 8.47 -29.96 5.05
N ARG A 277 9.71 -29.56 4.74
CA ARG A 277 10.83 -30.52 4.75
C ARG A 277 11.20 -30.83 6.17
#